data_bc4c6c831aec057d36eeffece681ab09
#
_entry.id   bc4c6c831aec057d36eeffece681ab09
#
_cell.length_a   1.000
_cell.length_b   1.000
_cell.length_c   1.000
_cell.angle_alpha   90.00
_cell.angle_beta   90.00
_cell.angle_gamma   90.00
#
_symmetry.space_group_name_H-M   'P 1'
#
loop_
_entity.id
_entity.type
_entity.pdbx_description
1 polymer ?
#
loop_
_entity_poly.entity_id
_entity_poly.type
_entity_poly.pdbx_seq_one_letter_code
_entity_poly.pdbx_strand_id
1 'polypeptide(L)'
;HARTLRAMLLDEQRNTRMQLNDMLIIGAAAGLVSFVISLLIVHSQKWHGCISHDHDLDGVQKVHALAVPRVGGLAVVGGILLGMLLYALFFPKQISSGRVTTILLLITAGAPAFIAGIAEDLTKRISVRIRLLATFSSSLLASTLIGATVNGLDIWGVDNLLQMAPVAVLVTALVVAGGANAVNIIDGFNGLAGSVITIMALAIVAVAVQHHDMLVATIGLLGAGSAIGFLLVNFPRGKLFLGDGGAYFLGFWVAEAAVLLLVRNANVNAWQVLSICAYPVIEVMFSMYRRRIIQQVSPGAPDRLHLHTLVYRRVVRKLIKVEPPQAWLRNATTAGVIVPWVAVMALISVLVGQSMLAAMALVLVQIFFYIALYRRLVRGRWIGSTPEVTVGAFGTEPL
;
A
#
# COMPACT_ATOMS: atom_id res chain seq x y z
N HIS A 1 -34.54 21.01 -28.34
CA HIS A 1 -33.67 19.80 -28.14
C HIS A 1 -32.25 20.20 -27.76
N ALA A 2 -31.50 21.04 -28.50
CA ALA A 2 -30.10 21.37 -28.18
C ALA A 2 -29.93 22.12 -26.83
N ARG A 3 -30.85 23.03 -26.48
CA ARG A 3 -30.82 23.74 -25.18
C ARG A 3 -31.10 22.82 -24.01
N THR A 4 -32.03 21.88 -24.15
CA THR A 4 -32.38 20.92 -23.11
C THR A 4 -31.24 19.92 -22.87
N LEU A 5 -30.62 19.43 -23.94
CA LEU A 5 -29.45 18.55 -23.85
C LEU A 5 -28.25 19.26 -23.17
N ARG A 6 -28.00 20.50 -23.52
CA ARG A 6 -26.94 21.31 -22.89
C ARG A 6 -27.20 21.55 -21.42
N ALA A 7 -28.44 21.84 -21.03
CA ALA A 7 -28.83 21.98 -19.61
C ALA A 7 -28.64 20.70 -18.83
N MET A 8 -29.04 19.54 -19.38
CA MET A 8 -28.84 18.23 -18.75
C MET A 8 -27.35 17.91 -18.56
N LEU A 9 -26.52 18.14 -19.57
CA LEU A 9 -25.06 17.94 -19.49
C LEU A 9 -24.40 18.86 -18.44
N LEU A 10 -24.85 20.09 -18.33
CA LEU A 10 -24.36 21.06 -17.33
C LEU A 10 -24.75 20.65 -15.91
N ASP A 11 -25.98 20.15 -15.72
CA ASP A 11 -26.46 19.64 -14.43
C ASP A 11 -25.73 18.35 -14.02
N GLU A 12 -25.46 17.45 -14.94
CA GLU A 12 -24.67 16.23 -14.70
C GLU A 12 -23.23 16.56 -14.31
N GLN A 13 -22.59 17.48 -15.04
CA GLN A 13 -21.24 17.95 -14.70
C GLN A 13 -21.20 18.65 -13.34
N ARG A 14 -22.20 19.45 -13.02
CA ARG A 14 -22.33 20.13 -11.72
C ARG A 14 -22.49 19.13 -10.58
N ASN A 15 -23.33 18.13 -10.78
CA ASN A 15 -23.56 17.08 -9.77
C ASN A 15 -22.30 16.24 -9.53
N THR A 16 -21.60 15.86 -10.60
CA THR A 16 -20.33 15.13 -10.49
C THR A 16 -19.25 15.94 -9.75
N ARG A 17 -19.14 17.25 -10.07
CA ARG A 17 -18.20 18.14 -9.35
C ARG A 17 -18.54 18.30 -7.88
N MET A 18 -19.83 18.43 -7.52
CA MET A 18 -20.24 18.48 -6.11
C MET A 18 -19.87 17.20 -5.37
N GLN A 19 -20.17 16.03 -5.95
CA GLN A 19 -19.81 14.75 -5.35
C GLN A 19 -18.30 14.60 -5.15
N LEU A 20 -17.49 15.04 -6.10
CA LEU A 20 -16.03 14.98 -5.99
C LEU A 20 -15.52 15.90 -4.87
N ASN A 21 -16.05 17.12 -4.76
CA ASN A 21 -15.67 18.05 -3.68
C ASN A 21 -15.99 17.46 -2.30
N ASP A 22 -17.17 16.86 -2.16
CA ASP A 22 -17.61 16.23 -0.91
C ASP A 22 -16.65 15.08 -0.52
N MET A 23 -16.22 14.26 -1.48
CA MET A 23 -15.27 13.19 -1.25
C MET A 23 -13.86 13.69 -0.90
N LEU A 24 -13.41 14.78 -1.52
CA LEU A 24 -12.13 15.40 -1.17
C LEU A 24 -12.15 15.93 0.27
N ILE A 25 -13.26 16.53 0.70
CA ILE A 25 -13.45 17.00 2.09
C ILE A 25 -13.37 15.83 3.06
N ILE A 26 -13.97 14.68 2.73
CA ILE A 26 -13.95 13.49 3.60
C ILE A 26 -12.55 12.89 3.66
N GLY A 27 -11.86 12.80 2.51
CA GLY A 27 -10.46 12.37 2.47
C GLY A 27 -9.56 13.28 3.33
N ALA A 28 -9.77 14.61 3.22
CA ALA A 28 -9.05 15.59 4.04
C ALA A 28 -9.39 15.45 5.54
N ALA A 29 -10.65 15.21 5.89
CA ALA A 29 -11.08 14.96 7.26
C ALA A 29 -10.46 13.68 7.83
N ALA A 30 -10.43 12.59 7.05
CA ALA A 30 -9.74 11.36 7.43
C ALA A 30 -8.25 11.60 7.67
N GLY A 31 -7.61 12.40 6.82
CA GLY A 31 -6.22 12.81 6.97
C GLY A 31 -5.97 13.63 8.22
N LEU A 32 -6.81 14.62 8.49
CA LEU A 32 -6.70 15.44 9.69
C LEU A 32 -6.86 14.61 10.97
N VAL A 33 -7.84 13.71 11.01
CA VAL A 33 -8.06 12.81 12.14
C VAL A 33 -6.86 11.89 12.35
N SER A 34 -6.36 11.25 11.28
CA SER A 34 -5.17 10.40 11.33
C SER A 34 -3.94 11.18 11.82
N PHE A 35 -3.76 12.42 11.36
CA PHE A 35 -2.68 13.30 11.81
C PHE A 35 -2.79 13.61 13.31
N VAL A 36 -3.98 14.00 13.78
CA VAL A 36 -4.21 14.30 15.20
C VAL A 36 -3.96 13.07 16.08
N ILE A 37 -4.49 11.90 15.69
CA ILE A 37 -4.24 10.65 16.43
C ILE A 37 -2.74 10.31 16.43
N SER A 38 -2.05 10.48 15.31
CA SER A 38 -0.60 10.28 15.22
C SER A 38 0.18 11.17 16.17
N LEU A 39 -0.20 12.46 16.26
CA LEU A 39 0.40 13.39 17.23
C LEU A 39 0.10 13.00 18.67
N LEU A 40 -1.13 12.58 18.98
CA LEU A 40 -1.52 12.12 20.30
C LEU A 40 -0.70 10.89 20.73
N ILE A 41 -0.50 9.91 19.82
CA ILE A 41 0.34 8.74 20.09
C ILE A 41 1.77 9.17 20.40
N VAL A 42 2.36 10.05 19.60
CA VAL A 42 3.73 10.55 19.84
C VAL A 42 3.82 11.36 21.13
N HIS A 43 2.82 12.20 21.44
CA HIS A 43 2.82 13.00 22.65
C HIS A 43 2.68 12.14 23.93
N SER A 44 1.82 11.12 23.88
CA SER A 44 1.54 10.23 25.00
C SER A 44 2.52 9.06 25.14
N GLN A 45 3.56 8.97 24.29
CA GLN A 45 4.51 7.84 24.28
C GLN A 45 5.17 7.52 25.63
N LYS A 46 5.27 8.50 26.53
CA LYS A 46 5.80 8.29 27.90
C LYS A 46 4.95 7.31 28.70
N TRP A 47 3.66 7.19 28.40
CA TRP A 47 2.69 6.39 29.14
C TRP A 47 2.54 4.96 28.58
N HIS A 48 2.69 4.79 27.27
CA HIS A 48 2.48 3.50 26.61
C HIS A 48 3.75 2.93 25.94
N GLY A 49 4.87 3.68 25.97
CA GLY A 49 6.09 3.34 25.25
C GLY A 49 6.69 1.98 25.63
N CYS A 50 6.53 1.56 26.89
CA CYS A 50 6.98 0.23 27.34
C CYS A 50 6.33 -0.93 26.54
N ILE A 51 5.13 -0.72 25.96
CA ILE A 51 4.38 -1.73 25.22
C ILE A 51 4.48 -1.46 23.71
N SER A 52 4.45 -0.19 23.29
CA SER A 52 4.31 0.20 21.88
C SER A 52 5.64 0.48 21.16
N HIS A 53 6.75 0.67 21.88
CA HIS A 53 8.04 0.96 21.28
C HIS A 53 8.70 -0.29 20.70
N ASP A 54 9.41 -0.08 19.59
CA ASP A 54 10.32 -1.06 19.07
C ASP A 54 11.66 -1.02 19.83
N HIS A 55 11.81 -1.89 20.82
CA HIS A 55 13.01 -1.98 21.66
C HIS A 55 14.13 -2.84 21.03
N ASP A 56 13.83 -3.60 19.98
CA ASP A 56 14.82 -4.38 19.25
C ASP A 56 15.56 -3.48 18.25
N LEU A 57 16.66 -2.88 18.67
CA LEU A 57 17.49 -1.99 17.84
C LEU A 57 18.55 -2.77 17.02
N ASP A 58 18.81 -4.03 17.35
CA ASP A 58 19.88 -4.86 16.75
C ASP A 58 19.39 -5.78 15.62
N GLY A 59 18.10 -5.71 15.27
CA GLY A 59 17.51 -6.54 14.22
C GLY A 59 18.14 -6.33 12.84
N VAL A 60 18.25 -7.43 12.09
CA VAL A 60 18.90 -7.53 10.77
C VAL A 60 18.44 -6.49 9.75
N GLN A 61 17.23 -5.98 9.89
CA GLN A 61 16.58 -5.04 8.97
C GLN A 61 16.46 -3.61 9.55
N LYS A 62 16.95 -3.37 10.78
CA LYS A 62 16.69 -2.12 11.50
C LYS A 62 17.74 -1.05 11.19
N VAL A 63 17.25 0.16 10.95
CA VAL A 63 18.02 1.33 10.51
C VAL A 63 17.83 2.50 11.48
N HIS A 64 17.07 2.31 12.57
CA HIS A 64 16.70 3.35 13.54
C HIS A 64 17.58 3.27 14.80
N ALA A 65 18.01 4.46 15.28
CA ALA A 65 18.85 4.60 16.46
C ALA A 65 18.06 4.83 17.77
N LEU A 66 16.76 5.07 17.70
CA LEU A 66 15.89 5.37 18.83
C LEU A 66 14.66 4.47 18.81
N ALA A 67 14.17 4.12 20.00
CA ALA A 67 12.91 3.41 20.15
C ALA A 67 11.73 4.32 19.78
N VAL A 68 10.89 3.88 18.84
CA VAL A 68 9.76 4.64 18.27
C VAL A 68 8.49 3.80 18.37
N PRO A 69 7.33 4.41 18.66
CA PRO A 69 6.05 3.68 18.68
C PRO A 69 5.73 3.06 17.32
N ARG A 70 5.32 1.78 17.30
CA ARG A 70 4.94 1.02 16.09
C ARG A 70 3.43 0.81 15.96
N VAL A 71 2.65 1.75 16.44
CA VAL A 71 1.18 1.66 16.47
C VAL A 71 0.50 2.69 15.56
N GLY A 72 1.17 3.13 14.50
CA GLY A 72 0.63 4.08 13.54
C GLY A 72 -0.64 3.57 12.83
N GLY A 73 -0.83 2.25 12.78
CA GLY A 73 -2.06 1.64 12.29
C GLY A 73 -3.32 2.11 13.03
N LEU A 74 -3.22 2.43 14.34
CA LEU A 74 -4.35 3.01 15.09
C LEU A 74 -4.76 4.38 14.54
N ALA A 75 -3.79 5.20 14.17
CA ALA A 75 -4.06 6.51 13.58
C ALA A 75 -4.73 6.38 12.21
N VAL A 76 -4.26 5.45 11.39
CA VAL A 76 -4.81 5.20 10.05
C VAL A 76 -6.23 4.66 10.12
N VAL A 77 -6.48 3.62 10.89
CA VAL A 77 -7.81 3.03 11.04
C VAL A 77 -8.77 4.03 11.69
N GLY A 78 -8.31 4.75 12.72
CA GLY A 78 -9.08 5.82 13.35
C GLY A 78 -9.43 6.94 12.35
N GLY A 79 -8.50 7.33 11.48
CA GLY A 79 -8.74 8.29 10.41
C GLY A 79 -9.83 7.85 9.44
N ILE A 80 -9.77 6.60 8.97
CA ILE A 80 -10.79 6.03 8.07
C ILE A 80 -12.16 5.94 8.76
N LEU A 81 -12.22 5.41 9.99
CA LEU A 81 -13.46 5.26 10.76
C LEU A 81 -14.15 6.60 11.02
N LEU A 82 -13.41 7.57 11.55
CA LEU A 82 -13.97 8.89 11.87
C LEU A 82 -14.24 9.71 10.60
N GLY A 83 -13.41 9.60 9.57
CA GLY A 83 -13.67 10.19 8.25
C GLY A 83 -14.97 9.64 7.66
N MET A 84 -15.19 8.33 7.79
CA MET A 84 -16.44 7.69 7.37
C MET A 84 -17.65 8.14 8.21
N LEU A 85 -17.48 8.29 9.52
CA LEU A 85 -18.54 8.82 10.38
C LEU A 85 -18.93 10.24 10.00
N LEU A 86 -17.95 11.11 9.77
CA LEU A 86 -18.19 12.47 9.28
C LEU A 86 -18.92 12.45 7.92
N TYR A 87 -18.55 11.53 7.03
CA TYR A 87 -19.27 11.34 5.77
C TYR A 87 -20.75 11.01 6.00
N ALA A 88 -21.02 10.07 6.87
CA ALA A 88 -22.40 9.68 7.19
C ALA A 88 -23.21 10.83 7.78
N LEU A 89 -22.59 11.68 8.62
CA LEU A 89 -23.24 12.81 9.27
C LEU A 89 -23.51 13.99 8.31
N PHE A 90 -22.54 14.32 7.46
CA PHE A 90 -22.67 15.50 6.60
C PHE A 90 -23.33 15.20 5.25
N PHE A 91 -23.33 13.95 4.80
CA PHE A 91 -23.88 13.51 3.51
C PHE A 91 -24.94 12.39 3.68
N PRO A 92 -26.05 12.64 4.41
CA PRO A 92 -27.05 11.61 4.72
C PRO A 92 -27.69 10.99 3.48
N LYS A 93 -27.75 11.71 2.35
CA LYS A 93 -28.26 11.17 1.07
C LYS A 93 -27.43 10.00 0.53
N GLN A 94 -26.14 9.94 0.88
CA GLN A 94 -25.25 8.84 0.47
C GLN A 94 -25.50 7.56 1.27
N ILE A 95 -26.13 7.66 2.45
CA ILE A 95 -26.55 6.50 3.26
C ILE A 95 -27.59 5.70 2.50
N SER A 96 -28.57 6.36 1.88
CA SER A 96 -29.61 5.70 1.08
C SER A 96 -29.07 5.03 -0.17
N SER A 97 -27.91 5.39 -0.67
CA SER A 97 -27.24 4.77 -1.81
C SER A 97 -26.50 3.45 -1.49
N GLY A 98 -26.45 3.03 -0.23
CA GLY A 98 -25.72 1.87 0.25
C GLY A 98 -24.20 2.07 0.34
N ARG A 99 -23.66 3.23 -0.08
CA ARG A 99 -22.20 3.47 -0.07
C ARG A 99 -21.60 3.40 1.33
N VAL A 100 -22.26 4.04 2.31
CA VAL A 100 -21.83 4.02 3.70
C VAL A 100 -21.80 2.60 4.23
N THR A 101 -22.86 1.83 3.97
CA THR A 101 -22.95 0.42 4.39
C THR A 101 -21.81 -0.40 3.80
N THR A 102 -21.55 -0.28 2.50
CA THR A 102 -20.44 -1.00 1.84
C THR A 102 -19.09 -0.67 2.45
N ILE A 103 -18.83 0.62 2.73
CA ILE A 103 -17.55 1.04 3.33
C ILE A 103 -17.43 0.53 4.78
N LEU A 104 -18.49 0.57 5.57
CA LEU A 104 -18.49 0.01 6.94
C LEU A 104 -18.26 -1.50 6.94
N LEU A 105 -18.86 -2.22 5.99
CA LEU A 105 -18.62 -3.65 5.81
C LEU A 105 -17.18 -3.93 5.39
N LEU A 106 -16.59 -3.09 4.53
CA LEU A 106 -15.17 -3.20 4.15
C LEU A 106 -14.24 -2.96 5.35
N ILE A 107 -14.53 -1.96 6.20
CA ILE A 107 -13.78 -1.73 7.45
C ILE A 107 -13.88 -2.96 8.36
N THR A 108 -15.07 -3.51 8.51
CA THR A 108 -15.31 -4.71 9.30
C THR A 108 -14.56 -5.93 8.74
N ALA A 109 -14.56 -6.10 7.41
CA ALA A 109 -13.80 -7.15 6.75
C ALA A 109 -12.29 -7.02 6.98
N GLY A 110 -11.76 -5.80 7.10
CA GLY A 110 -10.35 -5.55 7.40
C GLY A 110 -9.93 -5.80 8.86
N ALA A 111 -10.89 -5.99 9.77
CA ALA A 111 -10.60 -6.15 11.19
C ALA A 111 -9.67 -7.33 11.53
N PRO A 112 -9.79 -8.54 10.95
CA PRO A 112 -8.83 -9.62 11.22
C PRO A 112 -7.38 -9.24 10.88
N ALA A 113 -7.14 -8.63 9.71
CA ALA A 113 -5.81 -8.17 9.31
C ALA A 113 -5.24 -7.13 10.28
N PHE A 114 -6.07 -6.15 10.67
CA PHE A 114 -5.68 -5.13 11.63
C PHE A 114 -5.37 -5.70 13.01
N ILE A 115 -6.27 -6.54 13.55
CA ILE A 115 -6.13 -7.12 14.90
C ILE A 115 -4.89 -8.01 14.98
N ALA A 116 -4.64 -8.86 13.98
CA ALA A 116 -3.45 -9.69 13.97
C ALA A 116 -2.15 -8.87 13.86
N GLY A 117 -2.17 -7.79 13.06
CA GLY A 117 -1.02 -6.91 12.93
C GLY A 117 -0.74 -6.10 14.20
N ILE A 118 -1.77 -5.48 14.81
CA ILE A 118 -1.58 -4.70 16.04
C ILE A 118 -1.19 -5.62 17.22
N ALA A 119 -1.71 -6.85 17.27
CA ALA A 119 -1.30 -7.83 18.25
C ALA A 119 0.19 -8.20 18.11
N GLU A 120 0.72 -8.28 16.87
CA GLU A 120 2.16 -8.46 16.64
C GLU A 120 2.94 -7.23 17.09
N ASP A 121 2.48 -6.02 16.74
CA ASP A 121 3.16 -4.77 17.13
C ASP A 121 3.32 -4.67 18.65
N LEU A 122 2.31 -5.10 19.41
CA LEU A 122 2.31 -5.02 20.88
C LEU A 122 2.99 -6.21 21.55
N THR A 123 2.87 -7.43 21.02
CA THR A 123 3.28 -8.66 21.71
C THR A 123 4.55 -9.30 21.16
N LYS A 124 4.88 -9.04 19.89
CA LYS A 124 5.96 -9.71 19.13
C LYS A 124 5.83 -11.24 19.08
N ARG A 125 4.61 -11.77 19.23
CA ARG A 125 4.34 -13.21 19.34
C ARG A 125 3.51 -13.79 18.20
N ILE A 126 2.94 -12.93 17.33
CA ILE A 126 2.07 -13.37 16.24
C ILE A 126 2.93 -13.79 15.05
N SER A 127 2.88 -15.05 14.70
CA SER A 127 3.67 -15.58 13.59
C SER A 127 3.24 -15.03 12.25
N VAL A 128 4.15 -15.01 11.26
CA VAL A 128 3.87 -14.62 9.87
C VAL A 128 2.68 -15.39 9.30
N ARG A 129 2.55 -16.68 9.62
CA ARG A 129 1.42 -17.52 9.16
C ARG A 129 0.08 -17.03 9.67
N ILE A 130 0.00 -16.65 10.95
CA ILE A 130 -1.25 -16.11 11.54
C ILE A 130 -1.62 -14.79 10.88
N ARG A 131 -0.67 -13.90 10.64
CA ARG A 131 -0.91 -12.62 9.94
C ARG A 131 -1.38 -12.82 8.50
N LEU A 132 -0.78 -13.77 7.77
CA LEU A 132 -1.22 -14.14 6.42
C LEU A 132 -2.63 -14.76 6.41
N LEU A 133 -2.93 -15.65 7.38
CA LEU A 133 -4.27 -16.21 7.52
C LEU A 133 -5.30 -15.13 7.89
N ALA A 134 -4.94 -14.17 8.73
CA ALA A 134 -5.82 -13.07 9.08
C ALA A 134 -6.13 -12.16 7.88
N THR A 135 -5.12 -11.82 7.05
CA THR A 135 -5.35 -11.05 5.82
C THR A 135 -6.15 -11.84 4.78
N PHE A 136 -5.90 -13.12 4.66
CA PHE A 136 -6.70 -14.02 3.83
C PHE A 136 -8.18 -14.06 4.29
N SER A 137 -8.41 -14.21 5.60
CA SER A 137 -9.75 -14.17 6.19
C SER A 137 -10.43 -12.82 5.99
N SER A 138 -9.69 -11.71 6.04
CA SER A 138 -10.21 -10.38 5.73
C SER A 138 -10.75 -10.30 4.30
N SER A 139 -10.04 -10.85 3.32
CA SER A 139 -10.53 -10.85 1.94
C SER A 139 -11.70 -11.81 1.73
N LEU A 140 -11.73 -12.97 2.39
CA LEU A 140 -12.92 -13.83 2.38
C LEU A 140 -14.14 -13.10 2.92
N LEU A 141 -13.99 -12.34 4.00
CA LEU A 141 -15.08 -11.52 4.54
C LEU A 141 -15.50 -10.43 3.55
N ALA A 142 -14.57 -9.74 2.89
CA ALA A 142 -14.91 -8.75 1.87
C ALA A 142 -15.66 -9.39 0.69
N SER A 143 -15.20 -10.55 0.21
CA SER A 143 -15.90 -11.28 -0.86
C SER A 143 -17.33 -11.64 -0.49
N THR A 144 -17.57 -12.07 0.77
CA THR A 144 -18.91 -12.47 1.22
C THR A 144 -19.82 -11.31 1.59
N LEU A 145 -19.28 -10.24 2.18
CA LEU A 145 -20.06 -9.12 2.70
C LEU A 145 -20.39 -8.08 1.63
N ILE A 146 -19.47 -7.84 0.69
CA ILE A 146 -19.59 -6.77 -0.32
C ILE A 146 -19.41 -7.24 -1.76
N GLY A 147 -19.27 -8.56 -1.98
CA GLY A 147 -19.10 -9.12 -3.33
C GLY A 147 -17.76 -8.76 -4.00
N ALA A 148 -16.74 -8.37 -3.24
CA ALA A 148 -15.41 -8.05 -3.76
C ALA A 148 -14.70 -9.35 -4.21
N THR A 149 -15.01 -9.84 -5.40
CA THR A 149 -14.51 -11.10 -5.94
C THR A 149 -14.16 -10.94 -7.42
N VAL A 150 -12.89 -11.12 -7.76
CA VAL A 150 -12.40 -11.02 -9.14
C VAL A 150 -12.94 -12.17 -9.98
N ASN A 151 -13.57 -11.84 -11.09
CA ASN A 151 -14.14 -12.79 -12.05
C ASN A 151 -13.38 -12.84 -13.39
N GLY A 152 -12.31 -12.07 -13.53
CA GLY A 152 -11.40 -12.05 -14.67
C GLY A 152 -10.11 -11.30 -14.32
N LEU A 153 -9.00 -11.76 -14.87
CA LEU A 153 -7.66 -11.16 -14.73
C LEU A 153 -7.05 -10.80 -16.09
N ASP A 154 -7.85 -10.87 -17.14
CA ASP A 154 -7.39 -10.69 -18.53
C ASP A 154 -6.23 -11.63 -18.90
N ILE A 155 -6.31 -12.89 -18.42
CA ILE A 155 -5.35 -13.95 -18.68
C ILE A 155 -6.06 -15.13 -19.32
N TRP A 156 -5.70 -15.44 -20.56
CA TRP A 156 -6.28 -16.53 -21.31
C TRP A 156 -6.22 -17.86 -20.52
N GLY A 157 -7.33 -18.56 -20.44
CA GLY A 157 -7.48 -19.82 -19.70
C GLY A 157 -7.71 -19.66 -18.20
N VAL A 158 -7.14 -18.64 -17.56
CA VAL A 158 -7.38 -18.34 -16.12
C VAL A 158 -8.77 -17.80 -15.91
N ASP A 159 -9.25 -16.92 -16.79
CA ASP A 159 -10.57 -16.31 -16.67
C ASP A 159 -11.70 -17.33 -16.76
N ASN A 160 -11.51 -18.43 -17.51
CA ASN A 160 -12.48 -19.54 -17.52
C ASN A 160 -12.59 -20.23 -16.14
N LEU A 161 -11.48 -20.36 -15.41
CA LEU A 161 -11.47 -20.93 -14.06
C LEU A 161 -12.13 -19.98 -13.06
N LEU A 162 -11.97 -18.67 -13.25
CA LEU A 162 -12.57 -17.63 -12.41
C LEU A 162 -14.09 -17.52 -12.55
N GLN A 163 -14.69 -18.15 -13.56
CA GLN A 163 -16.16 -18.30 -13.63
C GLN A 163 -16.70 -19.23 -12.53
N MET A 164 -15.85 -20.07 -11.94
CA MET A 164 -16.21 -20.90 -10.80
C MET A 164 -16.09 -20.08 -9.51
N ALA A 165 -17.21 -19.76 -8.86
CA ALA A 165 -17.24 -18.89 -7.68
C ALA A 165 -16.24 -19.28 -6.57
N PRO A 166 -16.06 -20.56 -6.18
CA PRO A 166 -15.05 -20.93 -5.18
C PRO A 166 -13.61 -20.59 -5.61
N VAL A 167 -13.31 -20.76 -6.90
CA VAL A 167 -11.98 -20.44 -7.46
C VAL A 167 -11.76 -18.94 -7.46
N ALA A 168 -12.74 -18.17 -7.90
CA ALA A 168 -12.71 -16.72 -7.90
C ALA A 168 -12.47 -16.15 -6.48
N VAL A 169 -13.23 -16.62 -5.50
CA VAL A 169 -13.06 -16.21 -4.08
C VAL A 169 -11.67 -16.57 -3.56
N LEU A 170 -11.20 -17.79 -3.82
CA LEU A 170 -9.88 -18.24 -3.40
C LEU A 170 -8.76 -17.40 -4.01
N VAL A 171 -8.82 -17.16 -5.33
CA VAL A 171 -7.82 -16.35 -6.05
C VAL A 171 -7.85 -14.91 -5.54
N THR A 172 -9.03 -14.32 -5.35
CA THR A 172 -9.16 -12.97 -4.78
C THR A 172 -8.52 -12.90 -3.40
N ALA A 173 -8.81 -13.86 -2.52
CA ALA A 173 -8.25 -13.89 -1.18
C ALA A 173 -6.72 -14.02 -1.19
N LEU A 174 -6.15 -14.80 -2.10
CA LEU A 174 -4.70 -14.91 -2.27
C LEU A 174 -4.07 -13.62 -2.81
N VAL A 175 -4.70 -12.96 -3.79
CA VAL A 175 -4.21 -11.70 -4.36
C VAL A 175 -4.23 -10.59 -3.31
N VAL A 176 -5.32 -10.44 -2.57
CA VAL A 176 -5.46 -9.40 -1.54
C VAL A 176 -4.53 -9.65 -0.36
N ALA A 177 -4.46 -10.89 0.14
CA ALA A 177 -3.51 -11.23 1.21
C ALA A 177 -2.06 -11.05 0.78
N GLY A 178 -1.73 -11.38 -0.48
CA GLY A 178 -0.43 -11.12 -1.08
C GLY A 178 -0.13 -9.62 -1.17
N GLY A 179 -1.09 -8.81 -1.58
CA GLY A 179 -1.00 -7.35 -1.64
C GLY A 179 -0.78 -6.73 -0.26
N ALA A 180 -1.54 -7.17 0.75
CA ALA A 180 -1.38 -6.72 2.12
C ALA A 180 0.02 -7.05 2.68
N ASN A 181 0.50 -8.27 2.42
CA ASN A 181 1.86 -8.68 2.80
C ASN A 181 2.93 -7.90 2.03
N ALA A 182 2.68 -7.55 0.77
CA ALA A 182 3.59 -6.74 -0.05
C ALA A 182 3.80 -5.35 0.54
N VAL A 183 2.73 -4.72 1.02
CA VAL A 183 2.80 -3.44 1.73
C VAL A 183 3.59 -3.55 3.03
N ASN A 184 3.37 -4.62 3.80
CA ASN A 184 4.14 -4.87 5.03
C ASN A 184 5.64 -5.03 4.74
N ILE A 185 6.02 -5.70 3.65
CA ILE A 185 7.44 -5.87 3.27
C ILE A 185 8.11 -4.55 2.91
N ILE A 186 7.43 -3.62 2.27
CA ILE A 186 8.00 -2.31 1.92
C ILE A 186 7.98 -1.30 3.08
N ASP A 187 7.37 -1.62 4.22
CA ASP A 187 7.33 -0.75 5.41
C ASP A 187 8.63 -0.81 6.23
N GLY A 188 9.76 -0.60 5.56
CA GLY A 188 11.09 -0.62 6.19
C GLY A 188 11.75 0.75 6.34
N PHE A 189 11.22 1.81 5.73
CA PHE A 189 11.82 3.15 5.69
C PHE A 189 10.78 4.26 5.88
N ASN A 190 11.19 5.33 6.56
CA ASN A 190 10.32 6.48 6.81
C ASN A 190 9.71 7.01 5.51
N GLY A 191 8.40 7.08 5.45
CA GLY A 191 7.65 7.59 4.31
C GLY A 191 7.48 6.61 3.15
N LEU A 192 8.18 5.46 3.09
CA LEU A 192 8.13 4.59 1.91
C LEU A 192 6.75 3.94 1.74
N ALA A 193 6.31 3.11 2.68
CA ALA A 193 5.03 2.42 2.58
C ALA A 193 3.85 3.40 2.51
N GLY A 194 3.83 4.39 3.42
CA GLY A 194 2.76 5.39 3.43
C GLY A 194 2.64 6.18 2.12
N SER A 195 3.78 6.60 1.51
CA SER A 195 3.75 7.30 0.22
C SER A 195 3.33 6.39 -0.94
N VAL A 196 3.83 5.15 -0.98
CA VAL A 196 3.44 4.17 -2.01
C VAL A 196 1.93 3.90 -1.96
N ILE A 197 1.40 3.65 -0.77
CA ILE A 197 -0.05 3.45 -0.57
C ILE A 197 -0.84 4.67 -1.01
N THR A 198 -0.41 5.87 -0.61
CA THR A 198 -1.06 7.12 -1.00
C THR A 198 -1.12 7.25 -2.52
N ILE A 199 -0.01 7.00 -3.22
CA ILE A 199 0.07 7.06 -4.68
C ILE A 199 -0.85 6.03 -5.32
N MET A 200 -0.83 4.78 -4.86
CA MET A 200 -1.69 3.71 -5.37
C MET A 200 -3.17 4.06 -5.17
N ALA A 201 -3.55 4.50 -3.97
CA ALA A 201 -4.92 4.88 -3.66
C ALA A 201 -5.39 6.07 -4.52
N LEU A 202 -4.56 7.11 -4.70
CA LEU A 202 -4.89 8.25 -5.57
C LEU A 202 -4.97 7.87 -7.05
N ALA A 203 -4.14 6.94 -7.53
CA ALA A 203 -4.25 6.42 -8.89
C ALA A 203 -5.55 5.64 -9.09
N ILE A 204 -5.94 4.79 -8.11
CA ILE A 204 -7.23 4.11 -8.10
C ILE A 204 -8.39 5.13 -8.11
N VAL A 205 -8.31 6.18 -7.28
CA VAL A 205 -9.29 7.29 -7.30
C VAL A 205 -9.39 7.92 -8.68
N ALA A 206 -8.27 8.24 -9.31
CA ALA A 206 -8.26 8.86 -10.63
C ALA A 206 -8.96 7.98 -11.68
N VAL A 207 -8.67 6.67 -11.70
CA VAL A 207 -9.35 5.73 -12.61
C VAL A 207 -10.83 5.59 -12.24
N ALA A 208 -11.18 5.47 -10.95
CA ALA A 208 -12.57 5.38 -10.50
C ALA A 208 -13.40 6.60 -10.92
N VAL A 209 -12.82 7.81 -10.80
CA VAL A 209 -13.49 9.06 -11.23
C VAL A 209 -13.67 9.08 -12.75
N GLN A 210 -12.71 8.61 -13.55
CA GLN A 210 -12.85 8.48 -15.01
C GLN A 210 -14.01 7.56 -15.40
N HIS A 211 -14.32 6.57 -14.57
CA HIS A 211 -15.42 5.62 -14.76
C HIS A 211 -16.67 5.95 -13.93
N HIS A 212 -16.75 7.13 -13.32
CA HIS A 212 -17.87 7.59 -12.48
C HIS A 212 -18.18 6.65 -11.29
N ASP A 213 -17.21 5.84 -10.84
CA ASP A 213 -17.36 4.97 -9.66
C ASP A 213 -17.01 5.73 -8.37
N MET A 214 -18.01 6.43 -7.86
CA MET A 214 -17.86 7.27 -6.66
C MET A 214 -17.68 6.46 -5.37
N LEU A 215 -18.07 5.16 -5.34
CA LEU A 215 -17.81 4.29 -4.20
C LEU A 215 -16.31 4.01 -4.07
N VAL A 216 -15.68 3.53 -5.15
CA VAL A 216 -14.25 3.22 -5.17
C VAL A 216 -13.43 4.50 -4.97
N ALA A 217 -13.85 5.63 -5.56
CA ALA A 217 -13.21 6.92 -5.33
C ALA A 217 -13.25 7.34 -3.85
N THR A 218 -14.38 7.16 -3.16
CA THR A 218 -14.50 7.44 -1.72
C THR A 218 -13.59 6.53 -0.89
N ILE A 219 -13.57 5.23 -1.17
CA ILE A 219 -12.69 4.26 -0.50
C ILE A 219 -11.23 4.67 -0.68
N GLY A 220 -10.82 4.99 -1.90
CA GLY A 220 -9.46 5.41 -2.20
C GLY A 220 -9.07 6.71 -1.48
N LEU A 221 -9.97 7.73 -1.46
CA LEU A 221 -9.71 9.01 -0.79
C LEU A 221 -9.63 8.87 0.74
N LEU A 222 -10.47 8.03 1.35
CA LEU A 222 -10.37 7.71 2.79
C LEU A 222 -9.01 7.09 3.13
N GLY A 223 -8.57 6.10 2.34
CA GLY A 223 -7.28 5.46 2.51
C GLY A 223 -6.10 6.42 2.28
N ALA A 224 -6.13 7.18 1.17
CA ALA A 224 -5.08 8.15 0.83
C ALA A 224 -4.99 9.26 1.88
N GLY A 225 -6.13 9.85 2.26
CA GLY A 225 -6.17 10.90 3.27
C GLY A 225 -5.60 10.43 4.60
N SER A 226 -6.05 9.26 5.07
CA SER A 226 -5.58 8.69 6.34
C SER A 226 -4.08 8.37 6.30
N ALA A 227 -3.57 7.83 5.18
CA ALA A 227 -2.15 7.58 4.97
C ALA A 227 -1.33 8.90 4.95
N ILE A 228 -1.83 9.96 4.31
CA ILE A 228 -1.20 11.30 4.31
C ILE A 228 -1.13 11.85 5.73
N GLY A 229 -2.21 11.77 6.50
CA GLY A 229 -2.22 12.25 7.90
C GLY A 229 -1.16 11.56 8.76
N PHE A 230 -1.01 10.24 8.63
CA PHE A 230 0.07 9.48 9.27
C PHE A 230 1.45 9.92 8.75
N LEU A 231 1.62 10.10 7.43
CA LEU A 231 2.88 10.50 6.80
C LEU A 231 3.43 11.82 7.34
N LEU A 232 2.59 12.79 7.65
CA LEU A 232 3.01 14.08 8.21
C LEU A 232 3.77 13.93 9.54
N VAL A 233 3.60 12.82 10.25
CA VAL A 233 4.31 12.50 11.50
C VAL A 233 5.45 11.50 11.28
N ASN A 234 5.24 10.53 10.38
CA ASN A 234 6.24 9.53 10.05
C ASN A 234 7.40 10.11 9.24
N PHE A 235 7.12 10.89 8.19
CA PHE A 235 8.13 11.45 7.30
C PHE A 235 8.48 12.90 7.69
N PRO A 236 9.75 13.32 7.65
CA PRO A 236 10.94 12.53 7.31
C PRO A 236 11.60 11.83 8.53
N ARG A 237 11.24 12.23 9.75
CA ARG A 237 12.00 11.89 10.99
C ARG A 237 11.63 10.53 11.60
N GLY A 238 10.57 9.87 11.16
CA GLY A 238 10.13 8.57 11.69
C GLY A 238 9.72 8.62 13.15
N LYS A 239 8.94 9.64 13.57
CA LYS A 239 8.47 9.77 14.95
C LYS A 239 7.42 8.76 15.36
N LEU A 240 6.79 8.11 14.39
CA LEU A 240 5.78 7.07 14.52
C LEU A 240 5.94 6.10 13.36
N PHE A 241 6.01 4.79 13.61
CA PHE A 241 6.02 3.77 12.57
C PHE A 241 4.60 3.26 12.32
N LEU A 242 4.34 2.87 11.06
CA LEU A 242 3.06 2.34 10.63
C LEU A 242 2.71 1.07 11.42
N GLY A 243 3.70 0.19 11.58
CA GLY A 243 3.57 -1.09 12.23
C GLY A 243 2.85 -2.13 11.36
N ASP A 244 2.86 -3.37 11.82
CA ASP A 244 2.22 -4.48 11.12
C ASP A 244 0.70 -4.27 11.02
N GLY A 245 0.07 -3.74 12.08
CA GLY A 245 -1.36 -3.41 12.07
C GLY A 245 -1.73 -2.44 10.96
N GLY A 246 -0.97 -1.37 10.81
CA GLY A 246 -1.20 -0.37 9.77
C GLY A 246 -0.86 -0.88 8.37
N ALA A 247 0.25 -1.58 8.23
CA ALA A 247 0.72 -2.08 6.94
C ALA A 247 -0.22 -3.13 6.35
N TYR A 248 -0.65 -4.13 7.15
CA TYR A 248 -1.61 -5.14 6.69
C TYR A 248 -2.99 -4.55 6.42
N PHE A 249 -3.47 -3.64 7.26
CA PHE A 249 -4.78 -3.02 7.05
C PHE A 249 -4.81 -2.13 5.81
N LEU A 250 -3.84 -1.22 5.63
CA LEU A 250 -3.78 -0.36 4.44
C LEU A 250 -3.50 -1.16 3.17
N GLY A 251 -2.68 -2.20 3.25
CA GLY A 251 -2.46 -3.10 2.13
C GLY A 251 -3.73 -3.84 1.72
N PHE A 252 -4.49 -4.37 2.68
CA PHE A 252 -5.82 -4.92 2.45
C PHE A 252 -6.76 -3.88 1.85
N TRP A 253 -6.83 -2.68 2.43
CA TRP A 253 -7.71 -1.60 2.00
C TRP A 253 -7.50 -1.19 0.55
N VAL A 254 -6.24 -0.98 0.14
CA VAL A 254 -5.91 -0.61 -1.24
C VAL A 254 -6.10 -1.78 -2.21
N ALA A 255 -5.79 -3.01 -1.78
CA ALA A 255 -6.01 -4.19 -2.60
C ALA A 255 -7.51 -4.44 -2.85
N GLU A 256 -8.37 -4.28 -1.83
CA GLU A 256 -9.83 -4.39 -2.01
C GLU A 256 -10.40 -3.22 -2.84
N ALA A 257 -9.86 -2.01 -2.70
CA ALA A 257 -10.23 -0.90 -3.59
C ALA A 257 -9.87 -1.23 -5.05
N ALA A 258 -8.73 -1.87 -5.29
CA ALA A 258 -8.30 -2.32 -6.61
C ALA A 258 -9.21 -3.45 -7.16
N VAL A 259 -9.59 -4.42 -6.32
CA VAL A 259 -10.56 -5.47 -6.68
C VAL A 259 -11.91 -4.86 -7.03
N LEU A 260 -12.44 -3.98 -6.17
CA LEU A 260 -13.72 -3.31 -6.43
C LEU A 260 -13.67 -2.47 -7.71
N LEU A 261 -12.56 -1.76 -7.97
CA LEU A 261 -12.39 -1.02 -9.22
C LEU A 261 -12.53 -1.93 -10.44
N LEU A 262 -11.87 -3.09 -10.42
CA LEU A 262 -11.90 -4.06 -11.51
C LEU A 262 -13.29 -4.68 -11.69
N VAL A 263 -13.92 -5.15 -10.59
CA VAL A 263 -15.20 -5.88 -10.64
C VAL A 263 -16.37 -4.98 -11.03
N ARG A 264 -16.32 -3.71 -10.64
CA ARG A 264 -17.41 -2.76 -10.87
C ARG A 264 -17.35 -2.05 -12.22
N ASN A 265 -16.18 -2.06 -12.87
CA ASN A 265 -15.93 -1.27 -14.08
C ASN A 265 -15.40 -2.16 -15.21
N ALA A 266 -16.30 -2.63 -16.08
CA ALA A 266 -15.99 -3.56 -17.18
C ALA A 266 -14.92 -3.03 -18.17
N ASN A 267 -14.71 -1.71 -18.22
CA ASN A 267 -13.69 -1.07 -19.07
C ASN A 267 -12.32 -0.94 -18.40
N VAL A 268 -12.20 -1.31 -17.13
CA VAL A 268 -10.91 -1.35 -16.43
C VAL A 268 -10.36 -2.76 -16.55
N ASN A 269 -9.12 -2.88 -17.06
CA ASN A 269 -8.47 -4.18 -17.19
C ASN A 269 -7.55 -4.48 -16.01
N ALA A 270 -7.33 -5.76 -15.73
CA ALA A 270 -6.53 -6.21 -14.59
C ALA A 270 -5.06 -5.76 -14.71
N TRP A 271 -4.53 -5.62 -15.93
CA TRP A 271 -3.15 -5.17 -16.16
C TRP A 271 -2.95 -3.70 -15.80
N GLN A 272 -3.96 -2.84 -16.01
CA GLN A 272 -3.93 -1.45 -15.56
C GLN A 272 -3.88 -1.38 -14.02
N VAL A 273 -4.73 -2.14 -13.35
CA VAL A 273 -4.74 -2.23 -11.89
C VAL A 273 -3.41 -2.78 -11.34
N LEU A 274 -2.90 -3.84 -11.97
CA LEU A 274 -1.60 -4.40 -11.62
C LEU A 274 -0.46 -3.40 -11.82
N SER A 275 -0.50 -2.59 -12.88
CA SER A 275 0.55 -1.59 -13.15
C SER A 275 0.56 -0.47 -12.10
N ILE A 276 -0.60 -0.09 -11.54
CA ILE A 276 -0.70 0.85 -10.40
C ILE A 276 -0.07 0.25 -9.15
N CYS A 277 -0.31 -1.05 -8.89
CA CYS A 277 0.16 -1.75 -7.70
C CYS A 277 1.53 -2.42 -7.88
N ALA A 278 2.22 -2.20 -9.00
CA ALA A 278 3.33 -3.03 -9.44
C ALA A 278 4.53 -3.04 -8.49
N TYR A 279 4.93 -1.90 -7.90
CA TYR A 279 6.14 -1.85 -7.09
C TYR A 279 6.12 -2.82 -5.89
N PRO A 280 5.15 -2.79 -4.96
CA PRO A 280 5.11 -3.75 -3.86
C PRO A 280 4.93 -5.20 -4.34
N VAL A 281 4.14 -5.43 -5.41
CA VAL A 281 3.92 -6.77 -5.96
C VAL A 281 5.20 -7.35 -6.55
N ILE A 282 5.93 -6.57 -7.36
CA ILE A 282 7.21 -7.00 -7.95
C ILE A 282 8.24 -7.28 -6.85
N GLU A 283 8.31 -6.43 -5.81
CA GLU A 283 9.22 -6.60 -4.67
C GLU A 283 9.01 -7.96 -4.00
N VAL A 284 7.75 -8.30 -3.68
CA VAL A 284 7.41 -9.58 -3.04
C VAL A 284 7.69 -10.77 -3.97
N MET A 285 7.17 -10.73 -5.19
CA MET A 285 7.31 -11.83 -6.14
C MET A 285 8.78 -12.12 -6.45
N PHE A 286 9.56 -11.06 -6.68
CA PHE A 286 10.99 -11.20 -6.93
C PHE A 286 11.75 -11.70 -5.69
N SER A 287 11.41 -11.22 -4.50
CA SER A 287 12.01 -11.70 -3.25
C SER A 287 11.70 -13.18 -3.01
N MET A 288 10.45 -13.61 -3.22
CA MET A 288 10.05 -15.02 -3.11
C MET A 288 10.80 -15.91 -4.13
N TYR A 289 10.85 -15.48 -5.40
CA TYR A 289 11.61 -16.18 -6.45
C TYR A 289 13.09 -16.32 -6.08
N ARG A 290 13.74 -15.22 -5.72
CA ARG A 290 15.14 -15.22 -5.33
C ARG A 290 15.42 -16.16 -4.16
N ARG A 291 14.59 -16.09 -3.12
CA ARG A 291 14.79 -16.87 -1.89
C ARG A 291 14.49 -18.35 -2.12
N ARG A 292 13.38 -18.67 -2.78
CA ARG A 292 12.96 -20.06 -2.97
C ARG A 292 13.81 -20.77 -4.01
N ILE A 293 14.07 -20.11 -5.16
CA ILE A 293 14.71 -20.75 -6.32
C ILE A 293 16.22 -20.54 -6.32
N ILE A 294 16.72 -19.32 -6.06
CA ILE A 294 18.16 -19.04 -6.17
C ILE A 294 18.90 -19.36 -4.87
N GLN A 295 18.36 -18.96 -3.72
CA GLN A 295 19.03 -19.10 -2.42
C GLN A 295 18.63 -20.38 -1.65
N GLN A 296 17.54 -21.03 -2.03
CA GLN A 296 16.99 -22.24 -1.38
C GLN A 296 16.71 -22.04 0.12
N VAL A 297 16.33 -20.82 0.53
CA VAL A 297 15.96 -20.49 1.90
C VAL A 297 14.46 -20.23 2.02
N SER A 298 13.93 -20.31 3.24
CA SER A 298 12.51 -20.05 3.50
C SER A 298 12.16 -18.59 3.17
N PRO A 299 11.08 -18.35 2.41
CA PRO A 299 10.58 -16.99 2.16
C PRO A 299 10.17 -16.22 3.43
N GLY A 300 9.86 -16.91 4.52
CA GLY A 300 9.46 -16.28 5.79
C GLY A 300 10.62 -15.87 6.71
N ALA A 301 11.89 -16.19 6.38
CA ALA A 301 13.03 -15.75 7.19
C ALA A 301 13.34 -14.24 6.96
N PRO A 302 14.02 -13.52 7.86
CA PRO A 302 14.44 -12.13 7.66
C PRO A 302 15.26 -11.95 6.38
N ASP A 303 15.02 -10.86 5.63
CA ASP A 303 15.67 -10.59 4.35
C ASP A 303 16.34 -9.21 4.33
N ARG A 304 17.61 -9.16 3.95
CA ARG A 304 18.41 -7.92 3.83
C ARG A 304 18.54 -7.42 2.39
N LEU A 305 17.97 -8.12 1.42
CA LEU A 305 18.20 -7.91 0.00
C LEU A 305 16.95 -7.38 -0.73
N HIS A 306 16.02 -6.73 -0.02
CA HIS A 306 14.96 -5.96 -0.65
C HIS A 306 15.54 -4.76 -1.41
N LEU A 307 14.91 -4.34 -2.52
CA LEU A 307 15.39 -3.24 -3.35
C LEU A 307 15.61 -1.97 -2.53
N HIS A 308 14.66 -1.61 -1.66
CA HIS A 308 14.77 -0.44 -0.79
C HIS A 308 15.97 -0.53 0.18
N THR A 309 16.27 -1.73 0.70
CA THR A 309 17.44 -1.97 1.54
C THR A 309 18.74 -1.84 0.75
N LEU A 310 18.77 -2.32 -0.49
CA LEU A 310 19.93 -2.17 -1.38
C LEU A 310 20.15 -0.70 -1.77
N VAL A 311 19.09 0.05 -2.07
CA VAL A 311 19.14 1.49 -2.33
C VAL A 311 19.74 2.21 -1.12
N TYR A 312 19.26 1.93 0.08
CA TYR A 312 19.81 2.49 1.30
C TYR A 312 21.30 2.18 1.46
N ARG A 313 21.68 0.89 1.39
CA ARG A 313 23.06 0.43 1.66
C ARG A 313 24.06 0.86 0.58
N ARG A 314 23.67 0.79 -0.70
CA ARG A 314 24.59 0.97 -1.84
C ARG A 314 24.59 2.38 -2.43
N VAL A 315 23.51 3.13 -2.24
CA VAL A 315 23.36 4.48 -2.81
C VAL A 315 23.35 5.53 -1.68
N VAL A 316 22.32 5.51 -0.84
CA VAL A 316 22.08 6.59 0.12
C VAL A 316 23.21 6.71 1.16
N ARG A 317 23.69 5.60 1.72
CA ARG A 317 24.82 5.62 2.69
C ARG A 317 26.12 6.16 2.10
N LYS A 318 26.33 6.00 0.79
CA LYS A 318 27.51 6.53 0.11
C LYS A 318 27.38 8.03 -0.19
N LEU A 319 26.19 8.48 -0.55
CA LEU A 319 25.92 9.88 -0.93
C LEU A 319 25.75 10.79 0.29
N ILE A 320 25.10 10.29 1.35
CA ILE A 320 24.75 11.08 2.54
C ILE A 320 25.60 10.62 3.73
N LYS A 321 26.63 11.41 4.02
CA LYS A 321 27.49 11.22 5.20
C LYS A 321 26.95 12.11 6.31
N VAL A 322 26.27 11.53 7.30
CA VAL A 322 25.68 12.24 8.44
C VAL A 322 26.03 11.54 9.74
N GLU A 323 26.15 12.31 10.81
CA GLU A 323 26.34 11.82 12.16
C GLU A 323 25.08 11.13 12.74
N PRO A 324 25.22 10.26 13.75
CA PRO A 324 24.10 9.49 14.32
C PRO A 324 22.83 10.29 14.63
N PRO A 325 22.85 11.52 15.16
CA PRO A 325 21.62 12.27 15.42
C PRO A 325 20.81 12.58 14.17
N GLN A 326 21.46 12.57 12.99
CA GLN A 326 20.82 12.87 11.69
C GLN A 326 20.62 11.61 10.82
N ALA A 327 20.76 10.41 11.38
CA ALA A 327 20.62 9.15 10.66
C ALA A 327 19.24 9.01 9.97
N TRP A 328 18.19 9.67 10.49
CA TRP A 328 16.87 9.75 9.89
C TRP A 328 16.90 10.31 8.46
N LEU A 329 17.87 11.18 8.13
CA LEU A 329 17.99 11.74 6.78
C LEU A 329 18.31 10.67 5.74
N ARG A 330 19.21 9.72 6.05
CA ARG A 330 19.48 8.57 5.17
C ARG A 330 18.24 7.70 4.99
N ASN A 331 17.51 7.48 6.07
CA ASN A 331 16.29 6.68 6.05
C ASN A 331 15.24 7.34 5.13
N ALA A 332 14.92 8.60 5.35
CA ALA A 332 13.96 9.36 4.55
C ALA A 332 14.38 9.50 3.07
N THR A 333 15.68 9.68 2.79
CA THR A 333 16.19 9.78 1.41
C THR A 333 15.98 8.49 0.63
N THR A 334 15.94 7.32 1.28
CA THR A 334 15.65 6.06 0.60
C THR A 334 14.25 6.07 -0.01
N ALA A 335 13.25 6.56 0.72
CA ALA A 335 11.92 6.80 0.18
C ALA A 335 11.96 7.86 -0.93
N GLY A 336 12.70 8.96 -0.74
CA GLY A 336 12.88 10.02 -1.74
C GLY A 336 13.46 9.55 -3.08
N VAL A 337 14.19 8.44 -3.11
CA VAL A 337 14.70 7.83 -4.36
C VAL A 337 13.66 6.94 -5.04
N ILE A 338 12.88 6.19 -4.26
CA ILE A 338 11.97 5.16 -4.79
C ILE A 338 10.59 5.77 -5.14
N VAL A 339 10.05 6.61 -4.26
CA VAL A 339 8.68 7.15 -4.39
C VAL A 339 8.46 7.92 -5.70
N PRO A 340 9.37 8.76 -6.22
CA PRO A 340 9.19 9.42 -7.50
C PRO A 340 9.00 8.45 -8.66
N TRP A 341 9.75 7.34 -8.67
CA TRP A 341 9.57 6.28 -9.66
C TRP A 341 8.16 5.68 -9.59
N VAL A 342 7.70 5.33 -8.38
CA VAL A 342 6.34 4.78 -8.19
C VAL A 342 5.29 5.79 -8.64
N ALA A 343 5.45 7.07 -8.33
CA ALA A 343 4.51 8.12 -8.74
C ALA A 343 4.43 8.28 -10.26
N VAL A 344 5.57 8.27 -10.95
CA VAL A 344 5.61 8.35 -12.42
C VAL A 344 4.93 7.14 -13.05
N MET A 345 5.22 5.93 -12.56
CA MET A 345 4.60 4.72 -13.09
C MET A 345 3.09 4.67 -12.83
N ALA A 346 2.64 5.08 -11.65
CA ALA A 346 1.22 5.17 -11.33
C ALA A 346 0.50 6.22 -12.21
N LEU A 347 1.12 7.38 -12.45
CA LEU A 347 0.58 8.40 -13.35
C LEU A 347 0.45 7.87 -14.79
N ILE A 348 1.49 7.22 -15.31
CA ILE A 348 1.43 6.60 -16.64
C ILE A 348 0.34 5.52 -16.67
N SER A 349 0.18 4.70 -15.62
CA SER A 349 -0.87 3.69 -15.52
C SER A 349 -2.28 4.27 -15.63
N VAL A 350 -2.51 5.44 -15.03
CA VAL A 350 -3.78 6.19 -15.15
C VAL A 350 -3.98 6.69 -16.59
N LEU A 351 -2.91 7.21 -17.22
CA LEU A 351 -2.96 7.80 -18.57
C LEU A 351 -3.06 6.75 -19.68
N VAL A 352 -2.57 5.54 -19.47
CA VAL A 352 -2.69 4.42 -20.43
C VAL A 352 -4.15 4.06 -20.72
N GLY A 353 -5.05 4.37 -19.78
CA GLY A 353 -6.47 4.17 -19.95
C GLY A 353 -6.84 2.70 -20.15
N GLN A 354 -7.76 2.42 -21.09
CA GLN A 354 -8.33 1.08 -21.32
C GLN A 354 -7.45 0.16 -22.16
N SER A 355 -6.31 0.63 -22.67
CA SER A 355 -5.43 -0.18 -23.53
C SER A 355 -4.73 -1.28 -22.73
N MET A 356 -5.25 -2.50 -22.79
CA MET A 356 -4.66 -3.68 -22.15
C MET A 356 -3.21 -3.91 -22.59
N LEU A 357 -2.91 -3.82 -23.89
CA LEU A 357 -1.55 -4.01 -24.40
C LEU A 357 -0.56 -2.98 -23.85
N ALA A 358 -0.97 -1.72 -23.74
CA ALA A 358 -0.13 -0.67 -23.17
C ALA A 358 0.06 -0.88 -21.66
N ALA A 359 -0.97 -1.32 -20.93
CA ALA A 359 -0.86 -1.66 -19.52
C ALA A 359 0.07 -2.87 -19.29
N MET A 360 -0.04 -3.92 -20.10
CA MET A 360 0.88 -5.06 -20.09
C MET A 360 2.33 -4.63 -20.35
N ALA A 361 2.55 -3.83 -21.39
CA ALA A 361 3.88 -3.30 -21.70
C ALA A 361 4.44 -2.49 -20.53
N LEU A 362 3.61 -1.69 -19.85
CA LEU A 362 4.03 -0.91 -18.69
C LEU A 362 4.41 -1.79 -17.50
N VAL A 363 3.68 -2.87 -17.23
CA VAL A 363 4.05 -3.87 -16.22
C VAL A 363 5.40 -4.51 -16.55
N LEU A 364 5.61 -4.91 -17.80
CA LEU A 364 6.89 -5.50 -18.23
C LEU A 364 8.05 -4.51 -18.11
N VAL A 365 7.85 -3.23 -18.45
CA VAL A 365 8.86 -2.16 -18.25
C VAL A 365 9.19 -2.01 -16.77
N GLN A 366 8.21 -2.03 -15.88
CA GLN A 366 8.42 -1.95 -14.43
C GLN A 366 9.22 -3.14 -13.90
N ILE A 367 8.88 -4.37 -14.34
CA ILE A 367 9.62 -5.60 -13.98
C ILE A 367 11.06 -5.52 -14.50
N PHE A 368 11.26 -5.14 -15.76
CA PHE A 368 12.59 -5.03 -16.36
C PHE A 368 13.45 -4.00 -15.61
N PHE A 369 12.90 -2.81 -15.36
CA PHE A 369 13.61 -1.75 -14.64
C PHE A 369 13.96 -2.19 -13.21
N TYR A 370 13.02 -2.83 -12.50
CA TYR A 370 13.25 -3.36 -11.17
C TYR A 370 14.42 -4.37 -11.17
N ILE A 371 14.38 -5.36 -12.07
CA ILE A 371 15.43 -6.40 -12.16
C ILE A 371 16.77 -5.80 -12.56
N ALA A 372 16.80 -4.87 -13.51
CA ALA A 372 18.02 -4.20 -13.95
C ALA A 372 18.67 -3.40 -12.83
N LEU A 373 17.86 -2.59 -12.11
CA LEU A 373 18.31 -1.82 -10.96
C LEU A 373 18.79 -2.74 -9.83
N TYR A 374 18.02 -3.78 -9.52
CA TYR A 374 18.38 -4.78 -8.50
C TYR A 374 19.74 -5.42 -8.80
N ARG A 375 19.91 -5.95 -10.02
CA ARG A 375 21.18 -6.56 -10.46
C ARG A 375 22.36 -5.61 -10.37
N ARG A 376 22.14 -4.34 -10.74
CA ARG A 376 23.17 -3.28 -10.67
C ARG A 376 23.58 -3.03 -9.22
N LEU A 377 22.63 -2.93 -8.31
CA LEU A 377 22.87 -2.68 -6.89
C LEU A 377 23.55 -3.87 -6.20
N VAL A 378 23.13 -5.11 -6.48
CA VAL A 378 23.76 -6.32 -5.92
C VAL A 378 25.21 -6.45 -6.37
N ARG A 379 25.52 -6.16 -7.65
CA ARG A 379 26.90 -6.23 -8.18
C ARG A 379 27.79 -5.08 -7.70
N GLY A 380 27.30 -4.16 -6.86
CA GLY A 380 28.05 -3.01 -6.37
C GLY A 380 28.40 -1.96 -7.43
N ARG A 381 27.87 -2.08 -8.64
CA ARG A 381 28.13 -1.16 -9.76
C ARG A 381 27.17 0.02 -9.70
N TRP A 382 27.59 1.10 -9.10
CA TRP A 382 26.93 2.42 -9.17
C TRP A 382 27.79 3.38 -10.01
N ILE A 383 27.18 4.42 -10.57
CA ILE A 383 27.91 5.45 -11.33
C ILE A 383 29.01 6.03 -10.43
N GLY A 384 30.27 5.88 -10.86
CA GLY A 384 31.45 6.37 -10.10
C GLY A 384 32.05 5.40 -9.09
N SER A 385 31.58 4.15 -8.95
CA SER A 385 32.24 3.14 -8.12
C SER A 385 33.17 2.27 -8.97
N THR A 386 34.45 2.21 -8.59
CA THR A 386 35.33 1.11 -8.99
C THR A 386 34.72 -0.22 -8.57
N PRO A 387 34.84 -1.29 -9.37
CA PRO A 387 34.31 -2.59 -9.01
C PRO A 387 35.07 -3.09 -7.75
N GLU A 388 34.46 -2.99 -6.58
CA GLU A 388 34.88 -3.83 -5.46
C GLU A 388 34.57 -5.27 -5.87
N VAL A 389 35.60 -6.09 -5.94
CA VAL A 389 35.50 -7.54 -6.13
C VAL A 389 34.79 -8.08 -4.90
N THR A 390 33.47 -8.21 -4.94
CA THR A 390 32.69 -8.96 -3.96
C THR A 390 32.80 -10.44 -4.35
N VAL A 391 33.81 -11.10 -3.81
CA VAL A 391 33.83 -12.57 -3.70
C VAL A 391 32.61 -12.94 -2.86
N GLY A 392 31.70 -13.74 -3.41
CA GLY A 392 30.54 -14.28 -2.71
C GLY A 392 29.23 -13.54 -2.89
N ALA A 393 28.75 -13.43 -4.13
CA ALA A 393 27.41 -12.87 -4.39
C ALA A 393 26.23 -13.75 -3.89
N PHE A 394 26.51 -14.96 -3.41
CA PHE A 394 25.46 -15.94 -3.07
C PHE A 394 25.75 -16.80 -1.81
N GLY A 395 26.73 -16.50 -1.02
CA GLY A 395 27.01 -17.30 0.14
C GLY A 395 27.80 -16.54 1.21
N THR A 396 27.30 -16.60 2.42
CA THR A 396 28.01 -16.38 3.68
C THR A 396 28.92 -15.13 3.77
N GLU A 397 28.37 -13.98 4.17
CA GLU A 397 29.15 -13.07 4.99
C GLU A 397 29.13 -13.64 6.43
N PRO A 398 30.29 -13.79 7.09
CA PRO A 398 30.32 -14.01 8.52
C PRO A 398 29.82 -12.78 9.26
N LEU A 399 29.27 -13.01 10.42
CA LEU A 399 28.61 -12.18 11.44
C LEU A 399 29.00 -10.72 11.53
#